data_4524da4b738d7232f47419c9a7cbacf0
#
_entry.id   4524da4b738d7232f47419c9a7cbacf0
#
_cell.length_a   1.000
_cell.length_b   1.000
_cell.length_c   1.000
_cell.angle_alpha   90.00
_cell.angle_beta   90.00
_cell.angle_gamma   90.00
#
_symmetry.space_group_name_H-M   'P 1'
#
loop_
_entity.id
_entity.type
_entity.pdbx_description
1 polymer ?
#
loop_
_entity_poly.entity_id
_entity_poly.type
_entity_poly.pdbx_seq_one_letter_code
_entity_poly.pdbx_strand_id
1 'polypeptide(L)'
;MKCEQVVELALFLEKRKPDIIKIVTVAANEDDLIESFKTMAALRKELKTAVSYHACGKAGSLSRILNPALGGHIIFCVDRYNEGSTMEQIDLKTARSAIDCLRKINGGRLS
;
A
#
# COMPACT_ATOMS: atom_id res chain seq x y z
N MET A 1 -3.41 12.98 5.36
CA MET A 1 -4.83 12.57 5.36
C MET A 1 -5.02 11.47 6.39
N LYS A 2 -6.00 11.59 7.21
CA LYS A 2 -6.28 10.61 8.25
C LYS A 2 -7.03 9.40 7.71
N CYS A 3 -6.96 8.28 8.44
CA CYS A 3 -7.60 7.03 8.07
C CYS A 3 -9.08 7.22 7.68
N GLU A 4 -9.84 7.92 8.51
CA GLU A 4 -11.27 8.14 8.29
C GLU A 4 -11.53 8.86 6.96
N GLN A 5 -10.70 9.83 6.62
CA GLN A 5 -10.81 10.60 5.39
C GLN A 5 -10.53 9.73 4.16
N VAL A 6 -9.53 8.86 4.24
CA VAL A 6 -9.17 7.95 3.15
C VAL A 6 -10.28 6.93 2.94
N VAL A 7 -10.80 6.34 4.01
CA VAL A 7 -11.90 5.38 3.92
C VAL A 7 -13.15 6.02 3.32
N GLU A 8 -13.48 7.23 3.75
CA GLU A 8 -14.63 7.96 3.21
C GLU A 8 -14.48 8.22 1.71
N LEU A 9 -13.28 8.65 1.29
CA LEU A 9 -12.98 8.86 -0.13
C LEU A 9 -13.11 7.54 -0.91
N ALA A 10 -12.57 6.46 -0.38
CA ALA A 10 -12.61 5.16 -1.03
C ALA A 10 -14.05 4.65 -1.18
N LEU A 11 -14.86 4.79 -0.15
CA LEU A 11 -16.28 4.41 -0.23
C LEU A 11 -17.04 5.23 -1.26
N PHE A 12 -16.73 6.53 -1.35
CA PHE A 12 -17.28 7.39 -2.38
C PHE A 12 -16.92 6.92 -3.78
N LEU A 13 -15.65 6.56 -4.00
CA LEU A 13 -15.17 6.05 -5.28
C LEU A 13 -15.78 4.68 -5.62
N GLU A 14 -15.98 3.85 -4.62
CA GLU A 14 -16.57 2.51 -4.80
C GLU A 14 -17.98 2.58 -5.38
N LYS A 15 -18.71 3.64 -5.12
CA LYS A 15 -20.06 3.84 -5.67
C LYS A 15 -20.07 3.89 -7.21
N ARG A 16 -18.95 4.22 -7.82
CA ARG A 16 -18.80 4.26 -9.29
C ARG A 16 -18.47 2.89 -9.88
N LYS A 17 -18.38 1.87 -9.07
CA LYS A 17 -18.10 0.48 -9.47
C LYS A 17 -16.81 0.32 -10.28
N PRO A 18 -15.67 0.87 -9.81
CA PRO A 18 -14.39 0.66 -10.49
C PRO A 18 -13.90 -0.77 -10.30
N ASP A 19 -13.01 -1.22 -11.17
CA ASP A 19 -12.35 -2.52 -11.02
C ASP A 19 -11.33 -2.50 -9.89
N ILE A 20 -10.64 -1.36 -9.72
CA ILE A 20 -9.67 -1.15 -8.65
C ILE A 20 -9.67 0.32 -8.24
N ILE A 21 -9.44 0.55 -6.97
CA ILE A 21 -9.28 1.90 -6.42
C ILE A 21 -7.82 2.07 -6.02
N LYS A 22 -7.18 3.11 -6.54
CA LYS A 22 -5.81 3.45 -6.17
C LYS A 22 -5.79 4.76 -5.39
N ILE A 23 -5.20 4.73 -4.22
CA ILE A 23 -5.04 5.93 -3.38
C ILE A 23 -3.58 6.01 -2.92
N VAL A 24 -3.02 7.20 -3.02
CA VAL A 24 -1.67 7.50 -2.57
C VAL A 24 -1.74 8.69 -1.62
N THR A 25 -1.13 8.54 -0.46
CA THR A 25 -0.99 9.63 0.51
C THR A 25 0.49 9.95 0.72
N VAL A 26 0.81 10.90 1.59
CA VAL A 26 2.19 11.27 1.88
C VAL A 26 2.48 10.94 3.34
N ALA A 27 3.60 10.25 3.58
CA ALA A 27 4.11 9.98 4.92
C ALA A 27 5.43 10.75 5.10
N ALA A 28 5.39 11.81 5.89
CA ALA A 28 6.56 12.63 6.17
C ALA A 28 7.33 12.12 7.39
N ASN A 29 6.70 11.33 8.26
CA ASN A 29 7.27 10.84 9.50
C ASN A 29 6.70 9.46 9.86
N GLU A 30 7.17 8.89 10.96
CA GLU A 30 6.74 7.57 11.41
C GLU A 30 5.27 7.50 11.80
N ASP A 31 4.72 8.57 12.35
CA ASP A 31 3.30 8.60 12.71
C ASP A 31 2.42 8.50 11.46
N ASP A 32 2.80 9.16 10.39
CA ASP A 32 2.11 9.05 9.10
C ASP A 32 2.21 7.63 8.53
N LEU A 33 3.36 6.98 8.71
CA LEU A 33 3.55 5.61 8.26
C LEU A 33 2.64 4.65 9.03
N ILE A 34 2.56 4.81 10.34
CA ILE A 34 1.66 4.00 11.18
C ILE A 34 0.20 4.24 10.77
N GLU A 35 -0.16 5.49 10.52
CA GLU A 35 -1.50 5.83 10.04
C GLU A 35 -1.80 5.13 8.69
N SER A 36 -0.80 4.99 7.81
CA SER A 36 -0.99 4.29 6.54
C SER A 36 -1.30 2.81 6.75
N PHE A 37 -0.68 2.16 7.70
CA PHE A 37 -0.97 0.75 8.01
C PHE A 37 -2.38 0.57 8.56
N LYS A 38 -2.78 1.44 9.46
CA LYS A 38 -4.13 1.48 10.00
C LYS A 38 -5.16 1.70 8.89
N THR A 39 -4.85 2.60 7.96
CA THR A 39 -5.70 2.92 6.82
C THR A 39 -5.86 1.70 5.91
N MET A 40 -4.78 1.00 5.59
CA MET A 40 -4.86 -0.19 4.74
C MET A 40 -5.73 -1.28 5.37
N ALA A 41 -5.57 -1.50 6.66
CA ALA A 41 -6.39 -2.47 7.37
C ALA A 41 -7.87 -2.09 7.35
N ALA A 42 -8.18 -0.80 7.52
CA ALA A 42 -9.55 -0.30 7.46
C ALA A 42 -10.13 -0.44 6.05
N LEU A 43 -9.36 -0.10 5.01
CA LEU A 43 -9.79 -0.24 3.62
C LEU A 43 -10.14 -1.70 3.29
N ARG A 44 -9.32 -2.62 3.75
CA ARG A 44 -9.56 -4.05 3.55
C ARG A 44 -10.89 -4.50 4.16
N LYS A 45 -11.23 -3.95 5.33
CA LYS A 45 -12.48 -4.28 6.02
C LYS A 45 -13.72 -3.66 5.35
N GLU A 46 -13.60 -2.40 4.93
CA GLU A 46 -14.75 -1.60 4.52
C GLU A 46 -15.07 -1.74 3.03
N LEU A 47 -14.07 -2.02 2.20
CA LEU A 47 -14.27 -2.08 0.76
C LEU A 47 -14.47 -3.50 0.26
N LYS A 48 -15.33 -3.63 -0.75
CA LYS A 48 -15.51 -4.86 -1.53
C LYS A 48 -14.66 -4.83 -2.78
N THR A 49 -14.29 -3.64 -3.26
CA THR A 49 -13.49 -3.43 -4.45
C THR A 49 -12.00 -3.63 -4.15
N ALA A 50 -11.25 -4.17 -5.10
CA ALA A 50 -9.81 -4.28 -4.98
C ALA A 50 -9.19 -2.89 -4.78
N VAL A 51 -8.20 -2.79 -3.91
CA VAL A 51 -7.58 -1.52 -3.56
C VAL A 51 -6.05 -1.61 -3.66
N SER A 52 -5.46 -0.53 -4.15
CA SER A 52 -4.02 -0.30 -4.09
C SER A 52 -3.79 0.96 -3.28
N TYR A 53 -3.16 0.83 -2.13
CA TYR A 53 -2.91 1.97 -1.25
C TYR A 53 -1.49 1.93 -0.72
N HIS A 54 -0.80 3.05 -0.81
CA HIS A 54 0.49 3.23 -0.17
C HIS A 54 0.72 4.70 0.14
N ALA A 55 1.73 4.99 0.93
CA ALA A 55 2.19 6.34 1.19
C ALA A 55 3.52 6.58 0.49
N CYS A 56 3.69 7.76 -0.08
CA CYS A 56 4.97 8.21 -0.61
C CYS A 56 5.63 9.18 0.39
N GLY A 57 6.81 9.70 0.06
CA GLY A 57 7.57 10.58 0.94
C GLY A 57 8.63 9.82 1.73
N LYS A 58 9.33 10.55 2.59
CA LYS A 58 10.50 10.00 3.29
C LYS A 58 10.22 8.76 4.12
N ALA A 59 9.08 8.70 4.75
CA ALA A 59 8.71 7.59 5.62
C ALA A 59 7.80 6.57 4.94
N GLY A 60 7.50 6.73 3.66
CA GLY A 60 6.48 5.92 2.98
C GLY A 60 6.97 4.62 2.36
N SER A 61 8.27 4.43 2.22
CA SER A 61 8.83 3.29 1.49
C SER A 61 8.35 1.94 2.01
N LEU A 62 8.28 1.77 3.32
CA LEU A 62 7.86 0.51 3.93
C LEU A 62 6.39 0.19 3.62
N SER A 63 5.54 1.21 3.45
CA SER A 63 4.13 1.01 3.12
C SER A 63 3.93 0.35 1.77
N ARG A 64 4.87 0.53 0.84
CA ARG A 64 4.80 -0.09 -0.50
C ARG A 64 4.89 -1.61 -0.45
N ILE A 65 5.50 -2.14 0.59
CA ILE A 65 5.63 -3.59 0.83
C ILE A 65 4.56 -4.08 1.79
N LEU A 66 4.40 -3.41 2.93
CA LEU A 66 3.48 -3.87 3.97
C LEU A 66 2.01 -3.71 3.57
N ASN A 67 1.66 -2.64 2.85
CA ASN A 67 0.26 -2.44 2.47
C ASN A 67 -0.24 -3.52 1.49
N PRO A 68 0.52 -3.95 0.48
CA PRO A 68 0.13 -5.14 -0.29
C PRO A 68 -0.02 -6.39 0.56
N ALA A 69 0.87 -6.60 1.52
CA ALA A 69 0.80 -7.75 2.44
C ALA A 69 -0.43 -7.68 3.34
N LEU A 70 -0.93 -6.49 3.64
CA LEU A 70 -2.13 -6.28 4.45
C LEU A 70 -3.43 -6.32 3.64
N GLY A 71 -3.34 -6.61 2.35
CA GLY A 71 -4.52 -6.77 1.49
C GLY A 71 -4.57 -5.85 0.28
N GLY A 72 -3.52 -5.09 0.02
CA GLY A 72 -3.40 -4.32 -1.22
C GLY A 72 -3.14 -5.25 -2.41
N HIS A 73 -3.48 -4.80 -3.61
CA HIS A 73 -3.47 -5.63 -4.80
C HIS A 73 -2.36 -5.29 -5.79
N ILE A 74 -1.81 -4.08 -5.72
CA ILE A 74 -0.80 -3.62 -6.69
C ILE A 74 0.35 -2.95 -5.95
N ILE A 75 1.56 -3.27 -6.38
CA ILE A 75 2.77 -2.58 -5.96
C ILE A 75 3.57 -2.20 -7.21
N PHE A 76 4.03 -0.96 -7.26
CA PHE A 76 4.90 -0.51 -8.33
C PHE A 76 6.36 -0.67 -7.92
N CYS A 77 7.10 -1.44 -8.71
CA CYS A 77 8.50 -1.71 -8.47
C CYS A 77 9.34 -1.22 -9.65
N VAL A 78 10.63 -1.10 -9.42
CA VAL A 78 11.58 -0.83 -10.50
C VAL A 78 12.46 -2.07 -10.71
N ASP A 79 12.85 -2.32 -11.95
CA ASP A 79 13.79 -3.41 -12.23
C ASP A 79 15.16 -3.04 -11.64
N ARG A 80 15.57 -1.81 -11.86
CA ARG A 80 16.74 -1.20 -11.23
C ARG A 80 16.55 0.30 -11.15
N TYR A 81 17.22 0.95 -10.21
CA TYR A 81 17.11 2.39 -10.06
C TYR A 81 17.75 3.12 -11.24
N ASN A 82 17.09 4.16 -11.72
CA ASN A 82 17.54 5.03 -12.79
C ASN A 82 16.91 6.40 -12.62
N GLU A 83 17.16 7.33 -13.57
CA GLU A 83 16.64 8.69 -13.49
C GLU A 83 15.12 8.79 -13.53
N GLY A 84 14.44 7.78 -14.09
CA GLY A 84 12.98 7.77 -14.17
C GLY A 84 12.29 7.20 -12.93
N SER A 85 13.04 6.72 -11.93
CA SER A 85 12.46 6.12 -10.74
C SER A 85 12.69 7.01 -9.53
N THR A 86 11.81 6.86 -8.53
CA THR A 86 11.99 7.52 -7.23
C THR A 86 12.69 6.57 -6.27
N MET A 87 13.40 7.13 -5.30
CA MET A 87 14.12 6.33 -4.30
C MET A 87 13.19 5.61 -3.34
N GLU A 88 11.93 6.02 -3.26
CA GLU A 88 10.94 5.32 -2.43
C GLU A 88 10.44 4.04 -3.09
N GLN A 89 10.61 3.90 -4.40
CA GLN A 89 10.23 2.65 -5.08
C GLN A 89 11.27 1.58 -4.81
N ILE A 90 10.80 0.36 -4.66
CA ILE A 90 11.65 -0.80 -4.39
C ILE A 90 11.85 -1.57 -5.70
N ASP A 91 13.01 -2.19 -5.87
CA ASP A 91 13.23 -3.06 -7.02
C ASP A 91 12.41 -4.35 -6.91
N LEU A 92 12.06 -4.92 -8.04
CA LEU A 92 11.17 -6.09 -8.12
C LEU A 92 11.72 -7.29 -7.35
N LYS A 93 13.01 -7.56 -7.45
CA LYS A 93 13.65 -8.70 -6.77
C LYS A 93 13.53 -8.57 -5.25
N THR A 94 13.84 -7.41 -4.71
CA THR A 94 13.74 -7.15 -3.26
C THR A 94 12.29 -7.20 -2.81
N ALA A 95 11.37 -6.62 -3.57
CA ALA A 95 9.95 -6.64 -3.25
C ALA A 95 9.43 -8.07 -3.18
N ARG A 96 9.76 -8.91 -4.15
CA ARG A 96 9.34 -10.30 -4.17
C ARG A 96 9.88 -11.07 -2.97
N SER A 97 11.15 -10.88 -2.64
CA SER A 97 11.77 -11.52 -1.48
C SER A 97 11.11 -11.11 -0.18
N ALA A 98 10.82 -9.82 -0.02
CA ALA A 98 10.17 -9.29 1.18
C ALA A 98 8.76 -9.86 1.35
N ILE A 99 7.97 -9.90 0.27
CA ILE A 99 6.61 -10.43 0.30
C ILE A 99 6.62 -11.92 0.61
N ASP A 100 7.53 -12.68 0.01
CA ASP A 100 7.66 -14.11 0.28
C ASP A 100 8.02 -14.37 1.75
N CYS A 101 8.91 -13.57 2.33
CA CYS A 101 9.26 -13.66 3.75
C CYS A 101 8.04 -13.38 4.64
N LEU A 102 7.28 -12.34 4.33
CA LEU A 102 6.09 -11.99 5.10
C LEU A 102 5.04 -13.10 5.05
N ARG A 103 4.86 -13.71 3.88
CA ARG A 103 3.94 -14.84 3.71
C ARG A 103 4.36 -16.04 4.55
N LYS A 104 5.66 -16.35 4.59
CA LYS A 104 6.18 -17.44 5.41
C LYS A 104 5.95 -17.19 6.90
N ILE A 105 6.21 -15.96 7.35
CA ILE A 105 6.00 -15.58 8.75
C ILE A 105 4.54 -15.76 9.17
N ASN A 106 3.62 -15.45 8.29
CA ASN A 106 2.18 -15.51 8.57
C ASN A 106 1.53 -16.81 8.06
N GLY A 107 2.32 -17.84 7.79
CA GLY A 107 1.79 -19.13 7.35
C GLY A 107 1.04 -19.08 6.02
N GLY A 108 1.40 -18.15 5.14
CA GLY A 108 0.76 -17.98 3.84
C GLY A 108 -0.57 -17.25 3.87
N ARG A 109 -0.93 -16.62 4.97
CA ARG A 109 -2.23 -15.94 5.14
C ARG A 109 -2.25 -14.49 4.69
N LEU A 110 -1.09 -13.93 4.40
CA LEU A 110 -0.99 -12.58 3.86
C LEU A 110 -1.21 -12.64 2.36
N SER A 111 -2.13 -11.82 1.88
CA SER A 111 -2.41 -11.78 0.45
C SER A 111 -3.08 -10.48 0.07
#